data_5c4d4e0885dc5cbb5b291e705ffbf19e
#
_entry.id   5c4d4e0885dc5cbb5b291e705ffbf19e
#
_cell.length_a   1.000
_cell.length_b   1.000
_cell.length_c   1.000
_cell.angle_alpha   90.00
_cell.angle_beta   90.00
_cell.angle_gamma   90.00
#
_symmetry.space_group_name_H-M   'P 1'
#
loop_
_entity.id
_entity.type
_entity.pdbx_description
1 polymer ?
#
loop_
_entity_poly.entity_id
_entity_poly.type
_entity_poly.pdbx_seq_one_letter_code
_entity_poly.pdbx_strand_id
1 'polypeptide(L)'
;MVAKTQFMTATEFMSLPESPYPVELIDGVVIVSPTPIPRHQLIATRLVYRLIEIELAGGDGIWFSSPVDLLISQNSVFEPDAMLFDSERTPNLDQLPITEIPAIAVEILSPSSQSTDNIRKRAGYSDRGVAEYWIVDPQNHRIVFNIAGGDGTYTAHELDGATIPVGRYAGVELDLAWIFARS
;
A
#
# COMPACT_ATOMS: atom_id res chain seq x y z
N MET A 1 1.18 -26.15 -29.44
CA MET A 1 1.66 -24.76 -29.38
C MET A 1 1.43 -24.26 -27.98
N VAL A 2 2.48 -24.03 -27.19
CA VAL A 2 2.36 -23.38 -25.90
C VAL A 2 2.20 -21.88 -26.20
N ALA A 3 1.06 -21.29 -25.84
CA ALA A 3 0.87 -19.86 -25.93
C ALA A 3 1.96 -19.21 -25.06
N LYS A 4 2.84 -18.42 -25.66
CA LYS A 4 3.83 -17.63 -24.94
C LYS A 4 3.04 -16.55 -24.20
N THR A 5 2.87 -16.66 -22.90
CA THR A 5 2.28 -15.59 -22.09
C THR A 5 3.20 -14.37 -22.27
N GLN A 6 2.73 -13.38 -22.99
CA GLN A 6 3.49 -12.15 -23.21
C GLN A 6 3.31 -11.35 -21.93
N PHE A 7 4.38 -11.25 -21.14
CA PHE A 7 4.41 -10.40 -19.96
C PHE A 7 4.45 -8.94 -20.40
N MET A 8 3.58 -8.13 -19.82
CA MET A 8 3.47 -6.71 -20.08
C MET A 8 4.52 -5.93 -19.28
N THR A 9 5.07 -4.89 -19.88
CA THR A 9 5.92 -3.93 -19.19
C THR A 9 5.09 -2.82 -18.54
N ALA A 10 5.65 -2.12 -17.55
CA ALA A 10 5.01 -0.96 -16.93
C ALA A 10 4.70 0.14 -17.97
N THR A 11 5.58 0.37 -18.94
CA THR A 11 5.36 1.36 -20.00
C THR A 11 4.16 0.98 -20.89
N GLU A 12 4.03 -0.29 -21.24
CA GLU A 12 2.87 -0.79 -22.01
C GLU A 12 1.60 -0.69 -21.16
N PHE A 13 1.65 -1.05 -19.89
CA PHE A 13 0.53 -0.96 -18.95
C PHE A 13 0.02 0.49 -18.82
N MET A 14 0.90 1.45 -18.60
CA MET A 14 0.54 2.88 -18.49
C MET A 14 0.01 3.48 -19.81
N SER A 15 0.16 2.78 -20.95
CA SER A 15 -0.42 3.18 -22.24
C SER A 15 -1.82 2.59 -22.48
N LEU A 16 -2.32 1.74 -21.59
CA LEU A 16 -3.67 1.20 -21.70
C LEU A 16 -4.73 2.29 -21.52
N PRO A 17 -5.93 2.13 -22.10
CA PRO A 17 -7.06 3.00 -21.79
C PRO A 17 -7.40 2.94 -20.31
N GLU A 18 -7.91 4.06 -19.77
CA GLU A 18 -8.44 4.11 -18.40
C GLU A 18 -9.48 3.00 -18.16
N SER A 19 -9.36 2.37 -17.00
CA SER A 19 -10.28 1.33 -16.55
C SER A 19 -11.27 1.88 -15.52
N PRO A 20 -12.55 1.49 -15.57
CA PRO A 20 -13.51 1.83 -14.52
C PRO A 20 -13.31 0.99 -13.24
N TYR A 21 -12.39 0.04 -13.25
CA TYR A 21 -12.07 -0.83 -12.12
C TYR A 21 -10.61 -0.62 -11.71
N PRO A 22 -10.26 -0.87 -10.43
CA PRO A 22 -8.86 -0.91 -10.01
C PRO A 22 -8.08 -1.95 -10.82
N VAL A 23 -6.96 -1.54 -11.37
CA VAL A 23 -6.11 -2.39 -12.24
C VAL A 23 -4.66 -2.22 -11.82
N GLU A 24 -3.97 -3.32 -11.62
CA GLU A 24 -2.56 -3.34 -11.28
C GLU A 24 -1.78 -4.21 -12.26
N LEU A 25 -0.49 -3.96 -12.38
CA LEU A 25 0.44 -4.85 -13.08
C LEU A 25 1.33 -5.55 -12.04
N ILE A 26 1.25 -6.88 -11.98
CA ILE A 26 2.05 -7.68 -11.04
C ILE A 26 2.84 -8.72 -11.83
N ASP A 27 4.17 -8.61 -11.84
CA ASP A 27 5.07 -9.51 -12.57
C ASP A 27 4.68 -9.66 -14.05
N GLY A 28 4.28 -8.57 -14.69
CA GLY A 28 3.89 -8.55 -16.12
C GLY A 28 2.47 -9.06 -16.40
N VAL A 29 1.69 -9.36 -15.35
CA VAL A 29 0.29 -9.81 -15.47
C VAL A 29 -0.64 -8.70 -15.01
N VAL A 30 -1.59 -8.32 -15.86
CA VAL A 30 -2.64 -7.35 -15.52
C VAL A 30 -3.66 -8.02 -14.60
N ILE A 31 -3.85 -7.45 -13.43
CA ILE A 31 -4.83 -7.88 -12.43
C ILE A 31 -5.94 -6.84 -12.34
N VAL A 32 -7.16 -7.25 -12.62
CA VAL A 32 -8.35 -6.40 -12.46
C VAL A 32 -9.04 -6.79 -11.16
N SER A 33 -9.18 -5.84 -10.25
CA SER A 33 -9.82 -6.05 -8.96
C SER A 33 -11.28 -5.56 -8.98
N PRO A 34 -12.19 -6.22 -8.25
CA PRO A 34 -13.53 -5.69 -8.08
C PRO A 34 -13.51 -4.39 -7.30
N THR A 35 -14.54 -3.56 -7.48
CA THR A 35 -14.73 -2.35 -6.66
C THR A 35 -14.71 -2.70 -5.16
N PRO A 36 -13.94 -1.97 -4.34
CA PRO A 36 -13.89 -2.19 -2.91
C PRO A 36 -15.26 -2.09 -2.24
N ILE A 37 -15.53 -2.98 -1.28
CA ILE A 37 -16.77 -2.92 -0.49
C ILE A 37 -16.77 -1.71 0.46
N PRO A 38 -17.94 -1.18 0.88
CA PRO A 38 -18.03 -0.01 1.76
C PRO A 38 -17.20 -0.12 3.06
N ARG A 39 -17.09 -1.32 3.64
CA ARG A 39 -16.28 -1.53 4.84
C ARG A 39 -14.78 -1.27 4.59
N HIS A 40 -14.25 -1.69 3.45
CA HIS A 40 -12.88 -1.41 3.06
C HIS A 40 -12.64 0.11 2.98
N GLN A 41 -13.52 0.82 2.27
CA GLN A 41 -13.44 2.28 2.13
C GLN A 41 -13.55 3.03 3.47
N LEU A 42 -14.41 2.54 4.39
CA LEU A 42 -14.54 3.13 5.72
C LEU A 42 -13.23 3.00 6.51
N ILE A 43 -12.60 1.83 6.47
CA ILE A 43 -11.31 1.58 7.14
C ILE A 43 -10.22 2.43 6.51
N ALA A 44 -10.14 2.48 5.16
CA ALA A 44 -9.18 3.32 4.44
C ALA A 44 -9.32 4.79 4.83
N THR A 45 -10.54 5.32 4.81
CA THR A 45 -10.82 6.71 5.19
C THR A 45 -10.39 7.02 6.61
N ARG A 46 -10.71 6.17 7.57
CA ARG A 46 -10.36 6.37 8.98
C ARG A 46 -8.84 6.29 9.21
N LEU A 47 -8.20 5.31 8.59
CA LEU A 47 -6.75 5.16 8.66
C LEU A 47 -6.05 6.39 8.08
N VAL A 48 -6.38 6.79 6.85
CA VAL A 48 -5.79 7.96 6.18
C VAL A 48 -6.05 9.24 6.97
N TYR A 49 -7.25 9.42 7.55
CA TYR A 49 -7.54 10.55 8.41
C TYR A 49 -6.57 10.64 9.60
N ARG A 50 -6.35 9.51 10.30
CA ARG A 50 -5.39 9.48 11.43
C ARG A 50 -3.97 9.75 10.99
N LEU A 51 -3.55 9.24 9.84
CA LEU A 51 -2.21 9.45 9.30
C LEU A 51 -1.99 10.92 8.88
N ILE A 52 -3.00 11.58 8.30
CA ILE A 52 -2.95 13.02 8.00
C ILE A 52 -2.92 13.88 9.29
N GLU A 53 -3.65 13.49 10.35
CA GLU A 53 -3.54 14.20 11.63
C GLU A 53 -2.11 14.17 12.19
N ILE A 54 -1.37 13.07 11.97
CA ILE A 54 0.04 12.95 12.35
C ILE A 54 0.91 13.91 11.55
N GLU A 55 0.70 13.97 10.24
CA GLU A 55 1.39 14.92 9.35
C GLU A 55 1.14 16.38 9.80
N LEU A 56 -0.11 16.75 10.04
CA LEU A 56 -0.48 18.10 10.48
C LEU A 56 0.06 18.45 11.87
N ALA A 57 0.31 17.47 12.73
CA ALA A 57 0.92 17.65 14.05
C ALA A 57 2.45 17.82 13.99
N GLY A 58 3.04 17.90 12.80
CA GLY A 58 4.48 18.08 12.58
C GLY A 58 5.22 16.78 12.27
N GLY A 59 4.51 15.73 11.85
CA GLY A 59 5.10 14.55 11.26
C GLY A 59 5.77 14.88 9.92
N ASP A 60 6.85 14.18 9.59
CA ASP A 60 7.55 14.35 8.33
C ASP A 60 6.86 13.59 7.20
N GLY A 61 6.70 14.25 6.05
CA GLY A 61 6.25 13.62 4.81
C GLY A 61 4.83 13.99 4.38
N ILE A 62 4.42 13.37 3.27
CA ILE A 62 3.11 13.58 2.63
C ILE A 62 2.44 12.21 2.43
N TRP A 63 1.17 12.11 2.86
CA TRP A 63 0.34 10.93 2.66
C TRP A 63 -0.49 11.02 1.38
N PHE A 64 -0.51 9.93 0.63
CA PHE A 64 -1.41 9.73 -0.50
C PHE A 64 -2.36 8.58 -0.20
N SER A 65 -3.58 8.67 -0.72
CA SER A 65 -4.55 7.57 -0.73
C SER A 65 -4.82 7.10 -2.16
N SER A 66 -5.21 5.85 -2.35
CA SER A 66 -5.71 5.32 -3.62
C SER A 66 -6.83 6.23 -4.22
N PRO A 67 -6.95 6.35 -5.57
CA PRO A 67 -6.15 5.63 -6.57
C PRO A 67 -4.89 6.42 -7.00
N VAL A 68 -3.72 5.86 -6.83
CA VAL A 68 -2.46 6.44 -7.35
C VAL A 68 -1.48 5.32 -7.72
N ASP A 69 -1.06 5.28 -8.98
CA ASP A 69 -0.12 4.28 -9.48
C ASP A 69 1.31 4.50 -8.98
N LEU A 70 1.91 3.45 -8.43
CA LEU A 70 3.30 3.40 -7.98
C LEU A 70 4.11 2.43 -8.84
N LEU A 71 5.19 2.90 -9.47
CA LEU A 71 6.11 2.05 -10.22
C LEU A 71 6.94 1.20 -9.25
N ILE A 72 6.79 -0.10 -9.32
CA ILE A 72 7.56 -1.06 -8.52
C ILE A 72 8.78 -1.58 -9.29
N SER A 73 8.56 -2.00 -10.54
CA SER A 73 9.62 -2.55 -11.41
C SER A 73 9.29 -2.31 -12.87
N GLN A 74 10.15 -2.80 -13.78
CA GLN A 74 9.87 -2.73 -15.23
C GLN A 74 8.58 -3.45 -15.65
N ASN A 75 8.07 -4.36 -14.83
CA ASN A 75 6.89 -5.16 -15.10
C ASN A 75 5.91 -5.24 -13.92
N SER A 76 5.99 -4.26 -13.00
CA SER A 76 5.02 -4.15 -11.90
C SER A 76 4.70 -2.69 -11.60
N VAL A 77 3.39 -2.41 -11.53
CA VAL A 77 2.79 -1.13 -11.10
C VAL A 77 1.69 -1.48 -10.12
N PHE A 78 1.79 -0.97 -8.88
CA PHE A 78 0.82 -1.23 -7.82
C PHE A 78 0.00 0.02 -7.51
N GLU A 79 -1.17 -0.17 -6.95
CA GLU A 79 -2.06 0.90 -6.46
C GLU A 79 -2.32 0.69 -4.96
N PRO A 80 -1.36 1.07 -4.07
CA PRO A 80 -1.54 0.89 -2.63
C PRO A 80 -2.67 1.75 -2.07
N ASP A 81 -3.38 1.25 -1.05
CA ASP A 81 -4.49 1.97 -0.41
C ASP A 81 -4.04 3.27 0.26
N ALA A 82 -2.80 3.32 0.77
CA ALA A 82 -2.15 4.55 1.20
C ALA A 82 -0.62 4.45 1.08
N MET A 83 0.04 5.59 0.92
CA MET A 83 1.50 5.72 0.84
C MET A 83 1.97 6.95 1.60
N LEU A 84 3.14 6.85 2.27
CA LEU A 84 3.86 7.99 2.81
C LEU A 84 5.15 8.22 2.03
N PHE A 85 5.39 9.45 1.62
CA PHE A 85 6.70 9.91 1.13
C PHE A 85 7.32 10.86 2.13
N ASP A 86 8.57 10.60 2.51
CA ASP A 86 9.37 11.52 3.33
C ASP A 86 9.61 12.84 2.57
N SER A 87 9.87 13.92 3.31
CA SER A 87 10.20 15.24 2.72
C SER A 87 11.41 15.19 1.79
N GLU A 88 12.35 14.24 2.02
CA GLU A 88 13.52 14.04 1.17
C GLU A 88 13.20 13.33 -0.17
N ARG A 89 12.04 12.68 -0.28
CA ARG A 89 11.61 11.87 -1.44
C ARG A 89 10.23 12.26 -1.95
N THR A 90 9.88 13.54 -1.85
CA THR A 90 8.59 14.02 -2.33
C THR A 90 8.43 13.74 -3.83
N PRO A 91 7.34 13.04 -4.25
CA PRO A 91 7.13 12.70 -5.65
C PRO A 91 6.76 13.94 -6.48
N ASN A 92 6.92 13.81 -7.80
CA ASN A 92 6.38 14.80 -8.72
C ASN A 92 4.84 14.65 -8.75
N LEU A 93 4.12 15.67 -8.27
CA LEU A 93 2.66 15.64 -8.11
C LEU A 93 1.89 15.66 -9.44
N ASP A 94 2.56 16.00 -10.55
CA ASP A 94 1.97 16.12 -11.87
C ASP A 94 2.32 14.94 -12.80
N GLN A 95 2.83 13.83 -12.25
CA GLN A 95 3.29 12.68 -13.03
C GLN A 95 2.77 11.35 -12.49
N LEU A 96 2.34 10.47 -13.40
CA LEU A 96 2.04 9.05 -13.14
C LEU A 96 2.84 8.15 -14.08
N PRO A 97 3.22 6.94 -13.64
CA PRO A 97 3.16 6.50 -12.25
C PRO A 97 4.17 7.24 -11.38
N ILE A 98 3.95 7.28 -10.07
CA ILE A 98 4.97 7.76 -9.12
C ILE A 98 6.18 6.84 -9.24
N THR A 99 7.38 7.42 -9.34
CA THR A 99 8.65 6.68 -9.50
C THR A 99 9.51 6.72 -8.25
N GLU A 100 9.26 7.64 -7.35
CA GLU A 100 9.93 7.75 -6.06
C GLU A 100 9.53 6.59 -5.15
N ILE A 101 10.41 6.26 -4.19
CA ILE A 101 10.18 5.14 -3.27
C ILE A 101 9.48 5.67 -2.02
N PRO A 102 8.24 5.23 -1.72
CA PRO A 102 7.58 5.63 -0.49
C PRO A 102 8.31 5.06 0.73
N ALA A 103 8.25 5.78 1.83
CA ALA A 103 8.74 5.29 3.12
C ALA A 103 7.82 4.20 3.69
N ILE A 104 6.51 4.36 3.48
CA ILE A 104 5.48 3.41 3.92
C ILE A 104 4.53 3.14 2.75
N ALA A 105 4.18 1.87 2.54
CA ALA A 105 3.07 1.45 1.72
C ALA A 105 2.05 0.68 2.58
N VAL A 106 0.76 0.90 2.35
CA VAL A 106 -0.33 0.30 3.13
C VAL A 106 -1.31 -0.39 2.21
N GLU A 107 -1.65 -1.64 2.53
CA GLU A 107 -2.66 -2.43 1.83
C GLU A 107 -3.72 -2.93 2.81
N ILE A 108 -4.99 -2.73 2.48
CA ILE A 108 -6.12 -3.20 3.27
C ILE A 108 -6.68 -4.46 2.62
N LEU A 109 -6.63 -5.59 3.33
CA LEU A 109 -7.07 -6.86 2.80
C LEU A 109 -8.56 -6.84 2.44
N SER A 110 -8.87 -7.29 1.22
CA SER A 110 -10.22 -7.60 0.79
C SER A 110 -10.45 -9.12 0.78
N PRO A 111 -11.69 -9.60 0.87
CA PRO A 111 -11.98 -11.03 0.78
C PRO A 111 -11.51 -11.69 -0.52
N SER A 112 -11.35 -10.90 -1.59
CA SER A 112 -10.92 -11.36 -2.92
C SER A 112 -9.40 -11.28 -3.14
N SER A 113 -8.65 -10.52 -2.32
CA SER A 113 -7.20 -10.34 -2.46
C SER A 113 -6.37 -11.25 -1.56
N GLN A 114 -6.95 -12.36 -1.06
CA GLN A 114 -6.29 -13.23 -0.10
C GLN A 114 -5.04 -13.92 -0.65
N SER A 115 -4.00 -13.83 0.12
CA SER A 115 -2.74 -14.59 0.23
C SER A 115 -1.72 -14.50 -0.91
N THR A 116 -2.05 -14.76 -2.16
CA THR A 116 -1.02 -14.84 -3.22
C THR A 116 -0.54 -13.46 -3.68
N ASP A 117 -1.47 -12.51 -3.81
CA ASP A 117 -1.14 -11.15 -4.25
C ASP A 117 -0.38 -10.40 -3.15
N ASN A 118 -0.75 -10.61 -1.88
CA ASN A 118 -0.02 -10.05 -0.74
C ASN A 118 1.43 -10.56 -0.65
N ILE A 119 1.70 -11.83 -0.99
CA ILE A 119 3.06 -12.37 -1.02
C ILE A 119 3.88 -11.69 -2.12
N ARG A 120 3.30 -11.51 -3.32
CA ARG A 120 3.97 -10.84 -4.45
C ARG A 120 4.16 -9.36 -4.19
N LYS A 121 3.14 -8.66 -3.68
CA LYS A 121 3.24 -7.25 -3.30
C LYS A 121 4.27 -7.04 -2.20
N ARG A 122 4.27 -7.92 -1.18
CA ARG A 122 5.29 -7.88 -0.12
C ARG A 122 6.71 -8.00 -0.66
N ALA A 123 6.94 -8.92 -1.58
CA ALA A 123 8.23 -9.07 -2.26
C ALA A 123 8.53 -7.83 -3.11
N GLY A 124 7.59 -7.36 -3.91
CA GLY A 124 7.74 -6.17 -4.75
C GLY A 124 8.10 -4.91 -3.95
N TYR A 125 7.43 -4.65 -2.83
CA TYR A 125 7.75 -3.51 -1.95
C TYR A 125 9.14 -3.66 -1.31
N SER A 126 9.49 -4.87 -0.84
CA SER A 126 10.83 -5.16 -0.30
C SER A 126 11.93 -4.92 -1.33
N ASP A 127 11.79 -5.50 -2.52
CA ASP A 127 12.75 -5.37 -3.62
C ASP A 127 12.87 -3.93 -4.12
N ARG A 128 11.78 -3.16 -4.05
CA ARG A 128 11.77 -1.73 -4.39
C ARG A 128 12.46 -0.87 -3.34
N GLY A 129 12.63 -1.37 -2.11
CA GLY A 129 13.27 -0.66 -1.00
C GLY A 129 12.31 0.20 -0.17
N VAL A 130 11.02 -0.14 -0.15
CA VAL A 130 10.05 0.47 0.76
C VAL A 130 10.40 0.08 2.19
N ALA A 131 10.55 1.06 3.09
CA ALA A 131 11.04 0.79 4.44
C ALA A 131 10.00 0.07 5.31
N GLU A 132 8.73 0.41 5.15
CA GLU A 132 7.64 -0.22 5.90
C GLU A 132 6.50 -0.60 4.96
N TYR A 133 6.02 -1.84 5.08
CA TYR A 133 4.83 -2.31 4.38
C TYR A 133 3.80 -2.79 5.39
N TRP A 134 2.67 -2.13 5.45
CA TRP A 134 1.61 -2.41 6.40
C TRP A 134 0.48 -3.20 5.75
N ILE A 135 0.07 -4.29 6.39
CA ILE A 135 -1.08 -5.09 5.99
C ILE A 135 -2.19 -4.86 7.03
N VAL A 136 -3.26 -4.21 6.61
CA VAL A 136 -4.46 -3.98 7.42
C VAL A 136 -5.43 -5.12 7.19
N ASP A 137 -5.77 -5.87 8.25
CA ASP A 137 -6.65 -7.04 8.19
C ASP A 137 -8.01 -6.74 8.85
N PRO A 138 -9.05 -6.43 8.04
CA PRO A 138 -10.38 -6.12 8.55
C PRO A 138 -11.10 -7.30 9.20
N GLN A 139 -10.70 -8.54 8.91
CA GLN A 139 -11.33 -9.73 9.48
C GLN A 139 -10.87 -9.98 10.91
N ASN A 140 -9.56 -9.81 11.14
CA ASN A 140 -8.94 -10.06 12.43
C ASN A 140 -8.72 -8.77 13.24
N HIS A 141 -9.15 -7.60 12.73
CA HIS A 141 -9.03 -6.29 13.37
C HIS A 141 -7.60 -5.97 13.80
N ARG A 142 -6.63 -6.20 12.94
CA ARG A 142 -5.20 -6.02 13.22
C ARG A 142 -4.47 -5.33 12.08
N ILE A 143 -3.30 -4.81 12.39
CA ILE A 143 -2.33 -4.33 11.41
C ILE A 143 -1.02 -5.09 11.61
N VAL A 144 -0.47 -5.64 10.54
CA VAL A 144 0.85 -6.26 10.52
C VAL A 144 1.82 -5.29 9.87
N PHE A 145 2.84 -4.89 10.62
CA PHE A 145 3.91 -4.01 10.15
C PHE A 145 5.07 -4.86 9.67
N ASN A 146 5.35 -4.87 8.38
CA ASN A 146 6.55 -5.45 7.82
C ASN A 146 7.60 -4.35 7.72
N ILE A 147 8.66 -4.42 8.52
CA ILE A 147 9.71 -3.41 8.63
C ILE A 147 11.00 -3.98 8.02
N ALA A 148 11.61 -3.23 7.09
CA ALA A 148 12.85 -3.62 6.46
C ALA A 148 14.02 -3.52 7.43
N GLY A 149 14.80 -4.60 7.53
CA GLY A 149 16.11 -4.60 8.18
C GLY A 149 17.18 -3.94 7.33
N GLY A 150 18.42 -3.90 7.84
CA GLY A 150 19.57 -3.34 7.12
C GLY A 150 19.94 -4.08 5.83
N ASP A 151 19.48 -5.31 5.67
CA ASP A 151 19.61 -6.13 4.45
C ASP A 151 18.42 -6.01 3.49
N GLY A 152 17.44 -5.15 3.80
CA GLY A 152 16.21 -4.96 3.03
C GLY A 152 15.14 -6.03 3.28
N THR A 153 15.41 -7.05 4.10
CA THR A 153 14.44 -8.11 4.39
C THR A 153 13.38 -7.63 5.39
N TYR A 154 12.12 -7.87 5.09
CA TYR A 154 11.02 -7.54 6.00
C TYR A 154 10.91 -8.50 7.18
N THR A 155 10.87 -7.93 8.39
CA THR A 155 10.43 -8.61 9.61
C THR A 155 9.01 -8.18 9.92
N ALA A 156 8.11 -9.15 10.13
CA ALA A 156 6.72 -8.86 10.48
C ALA A 156 6.58 -8.63 11.99
N HIS A 157 5.90 -7.55 12.35
CA HIS A 157 5.55 -7.20 13.72
C HIS A 157 4.03 -7.14 13.84
N GLU A 158 3.46 -8.07 14.56
CA GLU A 158 2.06 -8.01 14.99
C GLU A 158 2.02 -7.33 16.36
N LEU A 159 1.23 -6.27 16.48
CA LEU A 159 1.00 -5.61 17.75
C LEU A 159 -0.42 -5.92 18.20
N ASP A 160 -0.54 -6.46 19.40
CA ASP A 160 -1.80 -6.73 20.05
C ASP A 160 -2.25 -5.52 20.87
N GLY A 161 -3.54 -5.18 20.80
CA GLY A 161 -4.13 -4.13 21.60
C GLY A 161 -5.21 -3.34 20.88
N ALA A 162 -5.98 -2.57 21.65
CA ALA A 162 -6.97 -1.64 21.08
C ALA A 162 -6.30 -0.43 20.42
N THR A 163 -5.08 -0.10 20.87
CA THR A 163 -4.27 1.02 20.38
C THR A 163 -2.85 0.52 20.13
N ILE A 164 -2.29 0.85 18.99
CA ILE A 164 -0.94 0.43 18.59
C ILE A 164 -0.09 1.63 18.20
N PRO A 165 1.23 1.62 18.53
CA PRO A 165 2.13 2.69 18.10
C PRO A 165 2.34 2.66 16.58
N VAL A 166 2.55 3.84 15.99
CA VAL A 166 2.95 3.98 14.60
C VAL A 166 4.47 4.01 14.54
N GLY A 167 5.09 2.95 14.02
CA GLY A 167 6.50 2.61 14.12
C GLY A 167 7.48 3.77 14.08
N ARG A 168 7.50 4.57 13.01
CA ARG A 168 8.45 5.68 12.84
C ARG A 168 8.06 7.00 13.55
N TYR A 169 6.84 7.11 14.08
CA TYR A 169 6.35 8.32 14.74
C TYR A 169 6.27 8.10 16.25
N ALA A 170 7.28 8.56 16.99
CA ALA A 170 7.33 8.41 18.45
C ALA A 170 6.13 9.10 19.13
N GLY A 171 5.42 8.35 19.95
CA GLY A 171 4.28 8.85 20.72
C GLY A 171 2.96 8.96 19.93
N VAL A 172 2.94 8.47 18.69
CA VAL A 172 1.71 8.39 17.90
C VAL A 172 1.14 6.99 17.96
N GLU A 173 -0.17 6.91 18.15
CA GLU A 173 -0.90 5.65 18.28
C GLU A 173 -2.10 5.60 17.33
N LEU A 174 -2.38 4.41 16.79
CA LEU A 174 -3.59 4.10 16.05
C LEU A 174 -4.59 3.41 16.96
N ASP A 175 -5.78 4.00 17.09
CA ASP A 175 -6.93 3.39 17.75
C ASP A 175 -7.59 2.37 16.81
N LEU A 176 -7.22 1.10 16.95
CA LEU A 176 -7.77 0.01 16.13
C LEU A 176 -9.26 -0.21 16.41
N ALA A 177 -9.71 0.03 17.65
CA ALA A 177 -11.11 -0.10 17.98
C ALA A 177 -11.96 0.87 17.16
N TRP A 178 -11.49 2.12 17.00
CA TRP A 178 -12.17 3.11 16.15
C TRP A 178 -12.01 2.82 14.64
N ILE A 179 -10.80 2.44 14.20
CA ILE A 179 -10.53 2.15 12.77
C ILE A 179 -11.44 1.03 12.28
N PHE A 180 -11.61 -0.04 13.06
CA PHE A 180 -12.40 -1.22 12.68
C PHE A 180 -13.86 -1.19 13.15
N ALA A 181 -14.28 -0.19 13.93
CA ALA A 181 -15.65 -0.11 14.44
C ALA A 181 -16.68 -0.19 13.31
N ARG A 182 -17.74 -0.92 13.56
CA ARG A 182 -18.99 -0.76 12.82
C ARG A 182 -19.64 0.49 13.36
N SER A 183 -19.85 1.49 12.52
CA SER A 183 -20.56 2.72 12.91
C SER A 183 -21.99 2.41 13.30
#